data_09a1844163822596dd1f1db6a0136ad9
#
_entry.id   09a1844163822596dd1f1db6a0136ad9
#
_cell.length_a   1.000
_cell.length_b   1.000
_cell.length_c   1.000
_cell.angle_alpha   90.00
_cell.angle_beta   90.00
_cell.angle_gamma   90.00
#
_symmetry.space_group_name_H-M   'P 1'
#
loop_
_entity.id
_entity.type
_entity.pdbx_description
1 polymer ?
#
loop_
_entity_poly.entity_id
_entity_poly.type
_entity_poly.pdbx_seq_one_letter_code
_entity_poly.pdbx_strand_id
1 'polypeptide(L)'
;VATPEEQVARGTGGRFDSVAEMIAAALADLGVDARVGEVPGEYCPGSHTVNAGGRVKLAGIAQRLIKGCAHVGVILVVKDSELVREVLVPVYETLGLEWDPASSGAVEDEVPGIELKDVEASILHRLSLNYEVEPVALSPATLDAAESAAGRFRSPVP
;
A
#
# COMPACT_ATOMS: atom_id res chain seq x y z
N VAL A 1 6.40 -2.00 6.75
CA VAL A 1 7.29 -2.88 7.50
C VAL A 1 8.72 -2.36 7.37
N ALA A 2 9.45 -2.24 8.48
CA ALA A 2 10.86 -1.87 8.48
C ALA A 2 11.68 -3.06 9.01
N THR A 3 12.63 -3.53 8.20
CA THR A 3 13.41 -4.73 8.51
C THR A 3 14.89 -4.36 8.61
N PRO A 4 15.58 -4.67 9.73
CA PRO A 4 17.03 -4.56 9.81
C PRO A 4 17.69 -5.50 8.79
N GLU A 5 18.64 -5.02 8.03
CA GLU A 5 19.34 -5.83 7.05
C GLU A 5 20.73 -5.27 6.73
N GLU A 6 21.74 -6.14 6.76
CA GLU A 6 23.13 -5.74 6.45
C GLU A 6 23.35 -5.41 4.97
N GLN A 7 22.64 -6.11 4.07
CA GLN A 7 22.76 -5.94 2.61
C GLN A 7 21.42 -5.54 1.98
N VAL A 8 20.94 -4.37 2.36
CA VAL A 8 19.58 -3.88 2.04
C VAL A 8 19.21 -3.97 0.55
N ALA A 9 20.17 -3.75 -0.35
CA ALA A 9 19.90 -3.78 -1.79
C ALA A 9 19.65 -5.18 -2.36
N ARG A 10 20.24 -6.24 -1.78
CA ARG A 10 20.14 -7.60 -2.29
C ARG A 10 18.75 -8.22 -2.18
N GLY A 11 17.98 -7.86 -1.16
CA GLY A 11 16.64 -8.40 -0.91
C GLY A 11 15.50 -7.61 -1.54
N THR A 12 15.76 -6.60 -2.37
CA THR A 12 14.71 -5.66 -2.84
C THR A 12 13.56 -6.35 -3.56
N GLY A 13 13.84 -7.20 -4.55
CA GLY A 13 12.81 -7.94 -5.28
C GLY A 13 12.01 -8.87 -4.36
N GLY A 14 12.69 -9.72 -3.59
CA GLY A 14 12.02 -10.66 -2.69
C GLY A 14 11.14 -9.99 -1.62
N ARG A 15 11.49 -8.77 -1.17
CA ARG A 15 10.63 -8.02 -0.24
C ARG A 15 9.37 -7.51 -0.93
N PHE A 16 9.47 -7.05 -2.19
CA PHE A 16 8.30 -6.68 -2.99
C PHE A 16 7.38 -7.89 -3.19
N ASP A 17 7.95 -9.03 -3.63
CA ASP A 17 7.20 -10.27 -3.85
C ASP A 17 6.48 -10.70 -2.57
N SER A 18 7.21 -10.84 -1.46
CA SER A 18 6.65 -11.31 -0.19
C SER A 18 5.53 -10.42 0.34
N VAL A 19 5.68 -9.09 0.23
CA VAL A 19 4.65 -8.16 0.72
C VAL A 19 3.45 -8.15 -0.22
N ALA A 20 3.66 -8.17 -1.55
CA ALA A 20 2.56 -8.22 -2.52
C ALA A 20 1.72 -9.49 -2.35
N GLU A 21 2.38 -10.64 -2.25
CA GLU A 21 1.72 -11.95 -2.04
C GLU A 21 0.97 -12.00 -0.71
N MET A 22 1.54 -11.45 0.37
CA MET A 22 0.90 -11.40 1.68
C MET A 22 -0.36 -10.53 1.64
N ILE A 23 -0.32 -9.35 1.01
CA ILE A 23 -1.51 -8.48 0.86
C ILE A 23 -2.56 -9.16 -0.02
N ALA A 24 -2.16 -9.74 -1.16
CA ALA A 24 -3.08 -10.46 -2.03
C ALA A 24 -3.76 -11.63 -1.29
N ALA A 25 -3.01 -12.40 -0.50
CA ALA A 25 -3.56 -13.48 0.32
C ALA A 25 -4.54 -12.96 1.39
N ALA A 26 -4.23 -11.82 2.05
CA ALA A 26 -5.13 -11.21 3.01
C ALA A 26 -6.46 -10.77 2.38
N LEU A 27 -6.40 -10.20 1.18
CA LEU A 27 -7.61 -9.80 0.45
C LEU A 27 -8.41 -11.02 -0.06
N ALA A 28 -7.72 -12.08 -0.47
CA ALA A 28 -8.36 -13.33 -0.88
C ALA A 28 -9.14 -13.99 0.28
N ASP A 29 -8.65 -13.92 1.51
CA ASP A 29 -9.36 -14.39 2.71
C ASP A 29 -10.70 -13.63 2.93
N LEU A 30 -10.79 -12.42 2.43
CA LEU A 30 -11.99 -11.59 2.49
C LEU A 30 -12.92 -11.77 1.29
N GLY A 31 -12.55 -12.64 0.34
CA GLY A 31 -13.39 -12.96 -0.83
C GLY A 31 -13.06 -12.18 -2.11
N VAL A 32 -11.98 -11.39 -2.12
CA VAL A 32 -11.51 -10.69 -3.32
C VAL A 32 -10.77 -11.68 -4.25
N ASP A 33 -11.01 -11.63 -5.55
CA ASP A 33 -10.13 -12.28 -6.55
C ASP A 33 -8.81 -11.50 -6.67
N ALA A 34 -8.03 -11.55 -5.57
CA ALA A 34 -6.82 -10.76 -5.44
C ALA A 34 -5.65 -11.40 -6.18
N ARG A 35 -4.94 -10.61 -6.97
CA ARG A 35 -3.80 -11.04 -7.78
C ARG A 35 -2.65 -10.05 -7.64
N VAL A 36 -1.43 -10.52 -7.91
CA VAL A 36 -0.23 -9.68 -8.03
C VAL A 36 0.12 -9.50 -9.48
N GLY A 37 0.33 -8.27 -9.91
CA GLY A 37 0.71 -7.93 -11.27
C GLY A 37 0.14 -6.59 -11.72
N GLU A 38 0.70 -6.05 -12.79
CA GLU A 38 0.29 -4.78 -13.37
C GLU A 38 -1.12 -4.86 -13.97
N VAL A 39 -1.89 -3.80 -13.80
CA VAL A 39 -3.20 -3.63 -14.45
C VAL A 39 -3.02 -2.69 -15.65
N PRO A 40 -3.51 -3.04 -16.84
CA PRO A 40 -3.42 -2.16 -17.99
C PRO A 40 -4.03 -0.78 -17.72
N GLY A 41 -3.26 0.27 -18.00
CA GLY A 41 -3.69 1.66 -17.79
C GLY A 41 -3.70 2.14 -16.35
N GLU A 42 -3.16 1.39 -15.40
CA GLU A 42 -3.16 1.82 -13.99
C GLU A 42 -2.30 3.06 -13.74
N TYR A 43 -2.68 3.84 -12.74
CA TYR A 43 -1.82 4.90 -12.22
C TYR A 43 -0.58 4.30 -11.52
N CYS A 44 0.59 4.95 -11.66
CA CYS A 44 1.83 4.49 -11.06
C CYS A 44 2.03 2.97 -11.26
N PRO A 45 2.22 2.50 -12.51
CA PRO A 45 2.24 1.07 -12.85
C PRO A 45 3.41 0.35 -12.19
N GLY A 46 3.21 -0.94 -11.87
CA GLY A 46 4.26 -1.75 -11.26
C GLY A 46 3.92 -3.23 -11.20
N SER A 47 4.94 -4.07 -11.42
CA SER A 47 4.81 -5.53 -11.41
C SER A 47 4.32 -6.14 -10.09
N HIS A 48 4.35 -5.36 -9.00
CA HIS A 48 3.92 -5.77 -7.67
C HIS A 48 2.62 -5.06 -7.23
N THR A 49 1.87 -4.51 -8.18
CA THR A 49 0.52 -4.02 -7.92
C THR A 49 -0.34 -5.18 -7.41
N VAL A 50 -1.09 -4.95 -6.32
CA VAL A 50 -2.15 -5.89 -5.91
C VAL A 50 -3.46 -5.39 -6.49
N ASN A 51 -4.16 -6.28 -7.19
CA ASN A 51 -5.32 -5.94 -8.00
C ASN A 51 -6.48 -6.93 -7.79
N ALA A 52 -7.68 -6.55 -8.20
CA ALA A 52 -8.83 -7.45 -8.27
C ALA A 52 -9.04 -7.93 -9.70
N GLY A 53 -8.94 -9.23 -9.87
CA GLY A 53 -9.24 -9.93 -11.13
C GLY A 53 -8.41 -9.49 -12.35
N GLY A 54 -7.26 -8.83 -12.16
CA GLY A 54 -6.47 -8.23 -13.24
C GLY A 54 -7.11 -6.98 -13.86
N ARG A 55 -8.12 -6.40 -13.22
CA ARG A 55 -8.94 -5.30 -13.78
C ARG A 55 -8.71 -3.96 -13.08
N VAL A 56 -8.66 -3.96 -11.77
CA VAL A 56 -8.54 -2.75 -10.97
C VAL A 56 -7.46 -2.88 -9.92
N LYS A 57 -6.65 -1.86 -9.79
CA LYS A 57 -5.63 -1.73 -8.78
C LYS A 57 -6.26 -1.45 -7.42
N LEU A 58 -5.91 -2.25 -6.42
CA LEU A 58 -6.31 -2.07 -5.03
C LEU A 58 -5.15 -1.54 -4.17
N ALA A 59 -3.93 -2.00 -4.44
CA ALA A 59 -2.76 -1.55 -3.67
C ALA A 59 -1.52 -1.33 -4.52
N GLY A 60 -0.72 -0.35 -4.09
CA GLY A 60 0.62 -0.09 -4.57
C GLY A 60 1.65 -0.29 -3.46
N ILE A 61 2.86 -0.74 -3.83
CA ILE A 61 3.94 -1.04 -2.88
C ILE A 61 5.16 -0.22 -3.25
N ALA A 62 5.81 0.36 -2.24
CA ALA A 62 7.04 1.10 -2.40
C ALA A 62 8.07 0.68 -1.35
N GLN A 63 9.35 0.80 -1.68
CA GLN A 63 10.43 0.58 -0.71
C GLN A 63 11.31 1.82 -0.57
N ARG A 64 11.75 2.05 0.65
CA ARG A 64 12.81 2.99 0.97
C ARG A 64 13.96 2.24 1.62
N LEU A 65 15.12 2.29 0.98
CA LEU A 65 16.34 1.70 1.50
C LEU A 65 17.15 2.78 2.22
N ILE A 66 17.51 2.50 3.46
CA ILE A 66 18.41 3.32 4.27
C ILE A 66 19.52 2.44 4.82
N LYS A 67 20.60 3.04 5.31
CA LYS A 67 21.73 2.26 5.85
C LYS A 67 21.24 1.34 6.97
N GLY A 68 21.39 0.03 6.79
CA GLY A 68 21.04 -1.00 7.77
C GLY A 68 19.54 -1.28 7.92
N CYS A 69 18.67 -0.71 7.07
CA CYS A 69 17.23 -0.96 7.15
C CYS A 69 16.54 -0.84 5.79
N ALA A 70 15.59 -1.73 5.52
CA ALA A 70 14.63 -1.61 4.44
C ALA A 70 13.25 -1.29 5.02
N HIS A 71 12.61 -0.24 4.50
CA HIS A 71 11.23 0.09 4.82
C HIS A 71 10.34 -0.19 3.62
N VAL A 72 9.35 -1.07 3.78
CA VAL A 72 8.34 -1.36 2.76
C VAL A 72 7.02 -0.75 3.20
N GLY A 73 6.47 0.12 2.37
CA GLY A 73 5.17 0.75 2.55
C GLY A 73 4.17 0.21 1.54
N VAL A 74 2.93 0.05 1.97
CA VAL A 74 1.79 -0.32 1.13
C VAL A 74 0.73 0.76 1.27
N ILE A 75 0.18 1.20 0.14
CA ILE A 75 -1.06 1.98 0.11
C ILE A 75 -2.13 1.06 -0.45
N LEU A 76 -3.15 0.77 0.35
CA LEU A 76 -4.30 -0.05 -0.01
C LEU A 76 -5.56 0.80 0.07
N VAL A 77 -6.32 0.86 -1.03
CA VAL A 77 -7.60 1.57 -1.08
C VAL A 77 -8.69 0.61 -0.60
N VAL A 78 -9.25 0.89 0.57
CA VAL A 78 -10.29 0.05 1.17
C VAL A 78 -11.68 0.55 0.78
N LYS A 79 -11.90 1.86 0.79
CA LYS A 79 -13.17 2.52 0.50
C LYS A 79 -12.97 3.75 -0.38
N ASP A 80 -14.06 4.27 -0.90
CA ASP A 80 -14.13 5.56 -1.59
C ASP A 80 -13.23 5.64 -2.86
N SER A 81 -13.24 4.61 -3.71
CA SER A 81 -12.46 4.58 -4.95
C SER A 81 -12.72 5.79 -5.87
N GLU A 82 -13.94 6.34 -5.86
CA GLU A 82 -14.30 7.54 -6.61
C GLU A 82 -13.52 8.76 -6.16
N LEU A 83 -13.39 8.95 -4.83
CA LEU A 83 -12.60 10.06 -4.29
C LEU A 83 -11.13 9.98 -4.71
N VAL A 84 -10.56 8.76 -4.76
CA VAL A 84 -9.21 8.56 -5.26
C VAL A 84 -9.09 8.98 -6.74
N ARG A 85 -10.08 8.60 -7.58
CA ARG A 85 -10.13 9.00 -8.99
C ARG A 85 -10.25 10.51 -9.16
N GLU A 86 -11.13 11.16 -8.39
CA GLU A 86 -11.31 12.63 -8.42
C GLU A 86 -10.01 13.38 -8.13
N VAL A 87 -9.18 12.87 -7.22
CA VAL A 87 -7.87 13.47 -6.91
C VAL A 87 -6.83 13.18 -8.00
N LEU A 88 -6.79 11.95 -8.50
CA LEU A 88 -5.74 11.53 -9.44
C LEU A 88 -5.95 12.08 -10.86
N VAL A 89 -7.19 12.25 -11.33
CA VAL A 89 -7.47 12.76 -12.68
C VAL A 89 -6.76 14.10 -12.94
N PRO A 90 -6.99 15.18 -12.17
CA PRO A 90 -6.33 16.46 -12.42
C PRO A 90 -4.81 16.41 -12.20
N VAL A 91 -4.32 15.52 -11.34
CA VAL A 91 -2.88 15.33 -11.14
C VAL A 91 -2.23 14.76 -12.40
N TYR A 92 -2.81 13.69 -12.98
CA TYR A 92 -2.29 13.07 -14.20
C TYR A 92 -2.41 13.98 -15.41
N GLU A 93 -3.51 14.72 -15.55
CA GLU A 93 -3.66 15.76 -16.57
C GLU A 93 -2.56 16.82 -16.47
N THR A 94 -2.28 17.32 -15.26
CA THR A 94 -1.23 18.31 -15.02
C THR A 94 0.17 17.81 -15.36
N LEU A 95 0.41 16.50 -15.09
CA LEU A 95 1.68 15.85 -15.40
C LEU A 95 1.80 15.47 -16.88
N GLY A 96 0.74 15.54 -17.67
CA GLY A 96 0.70 15.07 -19.05
C GLY A 96 0.90 13.56 -19.19
N LEU A 97 0.46 12.79 -18.18
CA LEU A 97 0.55 11.34 -18.14
C LEU A 97 -0.81 10.71 -18.47
N GLU A 98 -0.78 9.67 -19.29
CA GLU A 98 -1.98 8.89 -19.60
C GLU A 98 -2.19 7.80 -18.53
N TRP A 99 -3.45 7.59 -18.15
CA TRP A 99 -3.91 6.48 -17.33
C TRP A 99 -5.41 6.28 -17.52
N ASP A 100 -5.92 5.13 -17.14
CA ASP A 100 -7.36 4.84 -17.15
C ASP A 100 -7.93 4.94 -15.73
N PRO A 101 -8.75 5.95 -15.41
CA PRO A 101 -9.39 6.06 -14.10
C PRO A 101 -10.21 4.83 -13.68
N ALA A 102 -10.74 4.06 -14.64
CA ALA A 102 -11.48 2.82 -14.38
C ALA A 102 -10.58 1.69 -13.85
N SER A 103 -9.25 1.80 -14.02
CA SER A 103 -8.28 0.86 -13.45
C SER A 103 -8.03 1.04 -11.95
N SER A 104 -8.58 2.09 -11.32
CA SER A 104 -8.48 2.33 -9.87
C SER A 104 -9.75 1.82 -9.17
N GLY A 105 -9.58 0.99 -8.13
CA GLY A 105 -10.68 0.44 -7.33
C GLY A 105 -10.40 0.47 -5.84
N ALA A 106 -11.39 0.04 -5.06
CA ALA A 106 -11.31 -0.16 -3.61
C ALA A 106 -11.76 -1.59 -3.24
N VAL A 107 -11.39 -2.05 -2.06
CA VAL A 107 -11.82 -3.38 -1.58
C VAL A 107 -13.34 -3.46 -1.46
N GLU A 108 -14.00 -2.37 -1.08
CA GLU A 108 -15.46 -2.34 -0.97
C GLU A 108 -16.20 -2.51 -2.31
N ASP A 109 -15.56 -2.16 -3.44
CA ASP A 109 -16.12 -2.38 -4.77
C ASP A 109 -16.25 -3.88 -5.08
N GLU A 110 -15.37 -4.70 -4.51
CA GLU A 110 -15.35 -6.15 -4.69
C GLU A 110 -16.11 -6.89 -3.55
N VAL A 111 -16.11 -6.33 -2.34
CA VAL A 111 -16.76 -6.92 -1.15
C VAL A 111 -17.62 -5.84 -0.48
N PRO A 112 -18.87 -5.67 -0.92
CA PRO A 112 -19.77 -4.66 -0.36
C PRO A 112 -19.96 -4.81 1.16
N GLY A 113 -19.82 -3.70 1.87
CA GLY A 113 -19.98 -3.65 3.32
C GLY A 113 -18.74 -4.00 4.13
N ILE A 114 -17.59 -4.23 3.48
CA ILE A 114 -16.30 -4.43 4.15
C ILE A 114 -15.95 -3.20 5.00
N GLU A 115 -15.40 -3.43 6.17
CA GLU A 115 -14.91 -2.37 7.04
C GLU A 115 -13.38 -2.36 7.11
N LEU A 116 -12.78 -1.20 7.36
CA LEU A 116 -11.34 -1.05 7.49
C LEU A 116 -10.73 -2.04 8.50
N LYS A 117 -11.43 -2.26 9.63
CA LYS A 117 -11.03 -3.22 10.67
C LYS A 117 -10.95 -4.67 10.19
N ASP A 118 -11.78 -5.06 9.21
CA ASP A 118 -11.82 -6.43 8.69
C ASP A 118 -10.58 -6.66 7.81
N VAL A 119 -10.21 -5.66 7.01
CA VAL A 119 -9.00 -5.67 6.20
C VAL A 119 -7.74 -5.65 7.09
N GLU A 120 -7.72 -4.81 8.12
CA GLU A 120 -6.63 -4.75 9.10
C GLU A 120 -6.45 -6.09 9.80
N ALA A 121 -7.54 -6.70 10.28
CA ALA A 121 -7.50 -8.00 10.95
C ALA A 121 -6.96 -9.11 10.04
N SER A 122 -7.36 -9.14 8.76
CA SER A 122 -6.86 -10.11 7.79
C SER A 122 -5.36 -9.93 7.53
N ILE A 123 -4.88 -8.70 7.36
CA ILE A 123 -3.45 -8.41 7.17
C ILE A 123 -2.65 -8.82 8.40
N LEU A 124 -3.11 -8.46 9.61
CA LEU A 124 -2.46 -8.85 10.87
C LEU A 124 -2.43 -10.37 11.04
N HIS A 125 -3.50 -11.06 10.68
CA HIS A 125 -3.53 -12.52 10.67
C HIS A 125 -2.44 -13.10 9.75
N ARG A 126 -2.34 -12.62 8.51
CA ARG A 126 -1.31 -13.08 7.57
C ARG A 126 0.10 -12.79 8.06
N LEU A 127 0.33 -11.63 8.68
CA LEU A 127 1.61 -11.31 9.30
C LEU A 127 1.95 -12.27 10.44
N SER A 128 0.97 -12.62 11.29
CA SER A 128 1.18 -13.49 12.45
C SER A 128 1.55 -14.93 12.09
N LEU A 129 1.31 -15.37 10.84
CA LEU A 129 1.75 -16.69 10.37
C LEU A 129 3.28 -16.83 10.26
N ASN A 130 3.99 -15.71 10.08
CA ASN A 130 5.44 -15.70 9.88
C ASN A 130 6.21 -14.87 10.90
N TYR A 131 5.52 -14.03 11.68
CA TYR A 131 6.11 -13.09 12.63
C TYR A 131 5.36 -13.11 13.95
N GLU A 132 6.05 -12.87 15.04
CA GLU A 132 5.43 -12.49 16.30
C GLU A 132 4.97 -11.05 16.20
N VAL A 133 3.66 -10.81 16.36
CA VAL A 133 3.05 -9.49 16.18
C VAL A 133 2.54 -8.98 17.53
N GLU A 134 3.11 -7.89 18.00
CA GLU A 134 2.72 -7.24 19.25
C GLU A 134 2.28 -5.78 19.01
N PRO A 135 1.16 -5.34 19.59
CA PRO A 135 0.79 -3.93 19.57
C PRO A 135 1.72 -3.14 20.49
N VAL A 136 2.38 -2.13 19.95
CA VAL A 136 3.23 -1.23 20.73
C VAL A 136 2.81 0.23 20.54
N ALA A 137 2.81 0.99 21.63
CA ALA A 137 2.64 2.43 21.55
C ALA A 137 3.93 3.09 21.02
N LEU A 138 3.77 4.14 20.23
CA LEU A 138 4.91 4.96 19.83
C LEU A 138 5.55 5.60 21.06
N SER A 139 6.90 5.59 21.11
CA SER A 139 7.62 6.19 22.22
C SER A 139 7.41 7.72 22.21
N PRO A 140 7.45 8.38 23.38
CA PRO A 140 7.42 9.85 23.47
C PRO A 140 8.48 10.50 22.57
N ALA A 141 9.70 9.97 22.57
CA ALA A 141 10.78 10.48 21.71
C ALA A 141 10.45 10.38 20.20
N THR A 142 9.72 9.34 19.78
CA THR A 142 9.27 9.20 18.38
C THR A 142 8.20 10.24 18.05
N LEU A 143 7.26 10.48 18.96
CA LEU A 143 6.21 11.49 18.80
C LEU A 143 6.81 12.90 18.74
N ASP A 144 7.72 13.24 19.66
CA ASP A 144 8.43 14.53 19.69
C ASP A 144 9.23 14.77 18.40
N ALA A 145 9.91 13.72 17.90
CA ALA A 145 10.65 13.81 16.65
C ALA A 145 9.71 14.02 15.44
N ALA A 146 8.55 13.35 15.40
CA ALA A 146 7.55 13.52 14.37
C ALA A 146 6.96 14.94 14.38
N GLU A 147 6.62 15.47 15.56
CA GLU A 147 6.10 16.82 15.72
C GLU A 147 7.12 17.88 15.28
N SER A 148 8.38 17.73 15.69
CA SER A 148 9.50 18.60 15.27
C SER A 148 9.74 18.57 13.76
N ALA A 149 9.48 17.43 13.10
CA ALA A 149 9.62 17.27 11.65
C ALA A 149 8.40 17.75 10.86
N ALA A 150 7.23 17.84 11.46
CA ALA A 150 5.94 18.07 10.78
C ALA A 150 5.95 19.33 9.89
N GLY A 151 6.60 20.41 10.34
CA GLY A 151 6.71 21.66 9.59
C GLY A 151 7.38 21.52 8.22
N ARG A 152 8.28 20.53 8.05
CA ARG A 152 8.98 20.27 6.76
C ARG A 152 8.10 19.57 5.72
N PHE A 153 6.99 18.98 6.17
CA PHE A 153 6.08 18.19 5.32
C PHE A 153 4.72 18.86 5.13
N ARG A 154 4.54 20.06 5.69
CA ARG A 154 3.34 20.84 5.40
C ARG A 154 3.44 21.38 3.99
N SER A 155 2.47 21.00 3.15
CA SER A 155 2.31 21.65 1.84
C SER A 155 2.04 23.14 2.04
N PRO A 156 2.70 24.04 1.31
CA PRO A 156 2.23 25.41 1.20
C PRO A 156 0.94 25.37 0.36
N VAL A 157 -0.18 25.02 1.00
CA VAL A 157 -1.49 25.20 0.37
C VAL A 157 -1.72 26.71 0.31
N PRO A 158 -1.99 27.26 -0.88
CA PRO A 158 -2.35 28.67 -1.02
C PRO A 158 -3.63 29.00 -0.28
#